data_221e7f730164d966fe007f4548eae83c
#
_entry.id   221e7f730164d966fe007f4548eae83c
#
_cell.length_a   1.000
_cell.length_b   1.000
_cell.length_c   1.000
_cell.angle_alpha   90.00
_cell.angle_beta   90.00
_cell.angle_gamma   90.00
#
_symmetry.space_group_name_H-M   'P 1'
#
loop_
_entity.id
_entity.type
_entity.pdbx_description
1 polymer ?
#
loop_
_entity_poly.entity_id
_entity_poly.type
_entity_poly.pdbx_seq_one_letter_code
_entity_poly.pdbx_strand_id
1 'polypeptide(L)'
;MSPDPFFWYALVLKVAMTATIVVVVSVAAERSGPFIAALPTAASATYIILAVEHPPAFVAAAAIGSMAANAAVAIFALTYAALAQRHGIVLSIAVATLLWFGVAAVLRLVEWTAATALVLNAVVFAFTIPLSARYRDAAVPRNSVRRTRYDIPLRAAAAALVVAVVTTASHWIGSFASGVFAVFPIVLATFVVIVHPRAGGKAAAAVLAHVQPALVGLPLGFLGVHYLAGWIGVWWSFAAGLAITMAWSAVLWLVRRSRLRIA
;
A
#
# COMPACT_ATOMS: atom_id res chain seq x y z
N MET A 1 10.65 32.78 10.13
CA MET A 1 10.14 32.21 11.39
C MET A 1 10.78 30.84 11.55
N SER A 2 11.65 30.65 12.53
CA SER A 2 12.18 29.32 12.84
C SER A 2 11.04 28.45 13.34
N PRO A 3 10.88 27.19 12.85
CA PRO A 3 9.86 26.30 13.36
C PRO A 3 10.07 26.08 14.86
N ASP A 4 8.96 26.10 15.60
CA ASP A 4 8.93 25.87 17.04
C ASP A 4 9.71 24.57 17.38
N PRO A 5 10.54 24.52 18.39
CA PRO A 5 11.19 23.27 18.85
C PRO A 5 10.21 22.11 19.02
N PHE A 6 8.98 22.38 19.43
CA PHE A 6 7.92 21.39 19.56
C PHE A 6 7.57 20.71 18.21
N PHE A 7 7.63 21.45 17.10
CA PHE A 7 7.42 20.89 15.76
C PHE A 7 8.46 19.79 15.43
N TRP A 8 9.73 20.04 15.75
CA TRP A 8 10.80 19.08 15.49
C TRP A 8 10.67 17.84 16.36
N TYR A 9 10.32 17.99 17.64
CA TYR A 9 10.05 16.84 18.53
C TYR A 9 8.89 15.99 18.03
N ALA A 10 7.78 16.61 17.62
CA ALA A 10 6.63 15.91 17.07
C ALA A 10 6.99 15.16 15.77
N LEU A 11 7.76 15.79 14.89
CA LEU A 11 8.21 15.17 13.64
C LEU A 11 9.12 13.96 13.90
N VAL A 12 10.10 14.09 14.79
CA VAL A 12 10.98 12.98 15.17
C VAL A 12 10.19 11.83 15.77
N LEU A 13 9.23 12.12 16.66
CA LEU A 13 8.38 11.09 17.25
C LEU A 13 7.53 10.36 16.19
N LYS A 14 6.93 11.09 15.24
CA LYS A 14 6.19 10.52 14.11
C LYS A 14 7.05 9.58 13.27
N VAL A 15 8.24 10.02 12.90
CA VAL A 15 9.20 9.23 12.11
C VAL A 15 9.62 7.97 12.88
N ALA A 16 9.93 8.10 14.17
CA ALA A 16 10.32 6.97 15.02
C ALA A 16 9.19 5.95 15.19
N MET A 17 7.96 6.39 15.46
CA MET A 17 6.78 5.53 15.54
C MET A 17 6.55 4.80 14.22
N THR A 18 6.60 5.51 13.09
CA THR A 18 6.42 4.94 11.77
C THR A 18 7.49 3.88 11.47
N ALA A 19 8.75 4.22 11.69
CA ALA A 19 9.85 3.27 11.49
C ALA A 19 9.68 2.01 12.34
N THR A 20 9.26 2.16 13.61
CA THR A 20 8.99 1.04 14.50
C THR A 20 7.86 0.16 13.98
N ILE A 21 6.72 0.75 13.58
CA ILE A 21 5.58 0.01 13.01
C ILE A 21 6.00 -0.73 11.75
N VAL A 22 6.71 -0.07 10.83
CA VAL A 22 7.17 -0.70 9.58
C VAL A 22 8.14 -1.85 9.86
N VAL A 23 9.06 -1.69 10.81
CA VAL A 23 9.98 -2.77 11.21
C VAL A 23 9.22 -3.95 11.82
N VAL A 24 8.34 -3.70 12.79
CA VAL A 24 7.55 -4.74 13.46
C VAL A 24 6.71 -5.52 12.45
N VAL A 25 5.98 -4.81 11.58
CA VAL A 25 5.13 -5.47 10.58
C VAL A 25 5.97 -6.15 9.51
N SER A 26 7.10 -5.60 9.09
CA SER A 26 8.02 -6.26 8.15
C SER A 26 8.56 -7.57 8.75
N VAL A 27 8.99 -7.57 10.00
CA VAL A 27 9.48 -8.77 10.70
C VAL A 27 8.35 -9.80 10.90
N ALA A 28 7.14 -9.35 11.27
CA ALA A 28 5.98 -10.22 11.40
C ALA A 28 5.59 -10.86 10.06
N ALA A 29 5.55 -10.06 8.99
CA ALA A 29 5.26 -10.52 7.63
C ALA A 29 6.27 -11.59 7.17
N GLU A 30 7.52 -11.41 7.51
CA GLU A 30 8.59 -12.33 7.15
C GLU A 30 8.51 -13.68 7.86
N ARG A 31 8.05 -13.68 9.12
CA ARG A 31 7.84 -14.91 9.90
C ARG A 31 6.57 -15.65 9.48
N SER A 32 5.59 -14.92 8.96
CA SER A 32 4.26 -15.44 8.62
C SER A 32 4.07 -15.78 7.15
N GLY A 33 5.10 -15.53 6.31
CA GLY A 33 5.09 -15.82 4.88
C GLY A 33 4.61 -14.66 4.00
N PRO A 34 4.75 -14.80 2.66
CA PRO A 34 4.51 -13.72 1.69
C PRO A 34 3.07 -13.21 1.67
N PHE A 35 2.15 -13.90 2.30
CA PHE A 35 0.74 -13.59 2.36
C PHE A 35 0.44 -12.41 3.32
N ILE A 36 1.16 -12.33 4.43
CA ILE A 36 1.04 -11.26 5.43
C ILE A 36 1.92 -10.06 5.05
N ALA A 37 2.95 -10.29 4.21
CA ALA A 37 3.79 -9.23 3.68
C ALA A 37 3.04 -8.21 2.80
N ALA A 38 1.85 -8.56 2.31
CA ALA A 38 0.96 -7.67 1.56
C ALA A 38 0.09 -6.76 2.46
N LEU A 39 0.20 -6.86 3.79
CA LEU A 39 -0.49 -5.93 4.69
C LEU A 39 -0.01 -4.50 4.44
N PRO A 40 -0.92 -3.53 4.41
CA PRO A 40 -0.62 -2.14 4.09
C PRO A 40 0.10 -1.43 5.24
N THR A 41 1.35 -1.75 5.42
CA THR A 41 2.16 -1.29 6.56
C THR A 41 2.35 0.22 6.60
N ALA A 42 2.60 0.83 5.43
CA ALA A 42 2.79 2.27 5.35
C ALA A 42 1.47 3.04 5.50
N ALA A 43 0.38 2.52 4.92
CA ALA A 43 -0.96 3.11 5.08
C ALA A 43 -1.38 3.09 6.55
N SER A 44 -1.16 1.98 7.25
CA SER A 44 -1.48 1.87 8.69
C SER A 44 -0.75 2.92 9.54
N ALA A 45 0.55 3.14 9.29
CA ALA A 45 1.32 4.14 10.02
C ALA A 45 0.83 5.56 9.75
N THR A 46 0.52 5.90 8.49
CA THR A 46 -0.06 7.20 8.13
C THR A 46 -1.39 7.43 8.84
N TYR A 47 -2.27 6.43 8.84
CA TYR A 47 -3.58 6.53 9.48
C TYR A 47 -3.50 6.67 10.99
N ILE A 48 -2.56 6.02 11.66
CA ILE A 48 -2.35 6.20 13.11
C ILE A 48 -2.02 7.67 13.41
N ILE A 49 -1.15 8.29 12.62
CA ILE A 49 -0.78 9.68 12.84
C ILE A 49 -1.93 10.63 12.48
N LEU A 50 -2.63 10.39 11.36
CA LEU A 50 -3.81 11.17 10.99
C LEU A 50 -4.89 11.09 12.09
N ALA A 51 -5.05 9.95 12.75
CA ALA A 51 -6.00 9.77 13.85
C ALA A 51 -5.63 10.55 15.13
N VAL A 52 -4.35 10.80 15.34
CA VAL A 52 -3.88 11.61 16.47
C VAL A 52 -4.03 13.11 16.18
N GLU A 53 -3.85 13.53 14.93
CA GLU A 53 -3.78 14.92 14.53
C GLU A 53 -5.11 15.50 14.04
N HIS A 54 -6.04 14.66 13.62
CA HIS A 54 -7.28 15.09 12.97
C HIS A 54 -8.51 14.42 13.59
N PRO A 55 -9.68 15.05 13.49
CA PRO A 55 -10.94 14.48 13.99
C PRO A 55 -11.36 13.25 13.19
N PRO A 56 -12.24 12.37 13.74
CA PRO A 56 -12.71 11.15 13.09
C PRO A 56 -13.30 11.37 11.70
N ALA A 57 -13.99 12.50 11.47
CA ALA A 57 -14.55 12.86 10.17
C ALA A 57 -13.46 13.05 9.09
N PHE A 58 -12.31 13.59 9.45
CA PHE A 58 -11.17 13.73 8.54
C PHE A 58 -10.64 12.34 8.14
N VAL A 59 -10.49 11.45 9.12
CA VAL A 59 -10.01 10.08 8.89
C VAL A 59 -10.98 9.29 8.01
N ALA A 60 -12.29 9.43 8.26
CA ALA A 60 -13.33 8.81 7.45
C ALA A 60 -13.31 9.32 6.00
N ALA A 61 -13.12 10.62 5.78
CA ALA A 61 -12.98 11.20 4.45
C ALA A 61 -11.66 10.81 3.76
N ALA A 62 -10.55 10.72 4.51
CA ALA A 62 -9.28 10.23 4.00
C ALA A 62 -9.38 8.77 3.51
N ALA A 63 -10.19 7.95 4.17
CA ALA A 63 -10.43 6.57 3.75
C ALA A 63 -11.02 6.47 2.33
N ILE A 64 -11.89 7.40 1.92
CA ILE A 64 -12.40 7.46 0.52
C ILE A 64 -11.25 7.76 -0.44
N GLY A 65 -10.37 8.70 -0.12
CA GLY A 65 -9.18 9.00 -0.92
C GLY A 65 -8.28 7.77 -1.10
N SER A 66 -8.05 7.02 -0.02
CA SER A 66 -7.29 5.77 -0.06
C SER A 66 -7.98 4.68 -0.87
N MET A 67 -9.31 4.57 -0.78
CA MET A 67 -10.07 3.65 -1.63
C MET A 67 -9.89 3.98 -3.11
N ALA A 68 -10.06 5.23 -3.51
CA ALA A 68 -9.90 5.65 -4.90
C ALA A 68 -8.45 5.42 -5.39
N ALA A 69 -7.45 5.81 -4.58
CA ALA A 69 -6.05 5.69 -4.95
C ALA A 69 -5.53 4.25 -4.97
N ASN A 70 -6.21 3.29 -4.32
CA ASN A 70 -5.86 1.88 -4.43
C ASN A 70 -5.95 1.36 -5.87
N ALA A 71 -6.86 1.89 -6.67
CA ALA A 71 -6.90 1.63 -8.12
C ALA A 71 -5.59 2.07 -8.81
N ALA A 72 -5.03 3.22 -8.45
CA ALA A 72 -3.75 3.67 -8.96
C ALA A 72 -2.59 2.75 -8.52
N VAL A 73 -2.66 2.16 -7.32
CA VAL A 73 -1.68 1.15 -6.86
C VAL A 73 -1.73 -0.11 -7.73
N ALA A 74 -2.92 -0.57 -8.09
CA ALA A 74 -3.08 -1.71 -9.00
C ALA A 74 -2.49 -1.42 -10.40
N ILE A 75 -2.74 -0.22 -10.93
CA ILE A 75 -2.18 0.25 -12.19
C ILE A 75 -0.64 0.35 -12.10
N PHE A 76 -0.10 0.92 -11.03
CA PHE A 76 1.35 0.96 -10.76
C PHE A 76 1.97 -0.44 -10.83
N ALA A 77 1.37 -1.40 -10.11
CA ALA A 77 1.89 -2.76 -10.05
C ALA A 77 1.87 -3.45 -11.42
N LEU A 78 0.79 -3.28 -12.21
CA LEU A 78 0.69 -3.82 -13.56
C LEU A 78 1.70 -3.16 -14.50
N THR A 79 1.81 -1.84 -14.48
CA THR A 79 2.74 -1.07 -15.33
C THR A 79 4.18 -1.48 -15.06
N TYR A 80 4.57 -1.55 -13.79
CA TYR A 80 5.89 -2.04 -13.42
C TYR A 80 6.11 -3.47 -13.93
N ALA A 81 5.16 -4.39 -13.70
CA ALA A 81 5.28 -5.77 -14.12
C ALA A 81 5.45 -5.91 -15.65
N ALA A 82 4.76 -5.08 -16.42
CA ALA A 82 4.88 -5.06 -17.88
C ALA A 82 6.24 -4.54 -18.35
N LEU A 83 6.71 -3.44 -17.79
CA LEU A 83 7.98 -2.80 -18.18
C LEU A 83 9.20 -3.63 -17.73
N ALA A 84 9.15 -4.23 -16.56
CA ALA A 84 10.25 -5.02 -16.00
C ALA A 84 10.57 -6.29 -16.80
N GLN A 85 9.74 -6.66 -17.80
CA GLN A 85 10.04 -7.75 -18.73
C GLN A 85 11.20 -7.41 -19.68
N ARG A 86 11.36 -6.14 -20.05
CA ARG A 86 12.26 -5.69 -21.11
C ARG A 86 13.17 -4.53 -20.69
N HIS A 87 12.83 -3.83 -19.62
CA HIS A 87 13.52 -2.62 -19.19
C HIS A 87 14.15 -2.80 -17.79
N GLY A 88 15.21 -2.02 -17.54
CA GLY A 88 15.84 -1.97 -16.25
C GLY A 88 14.96 -1.35 -15.17
N ILE A 89 15.37 -1.51 -13.92
CA ILE A 89 14.60 -1.09 -12.73
C ILE A 89 14.27 0.40 -12.75
N VAL A 90 15.23 1.26 -13.13
CA VAL A 90 15.06 2.72 -13.06
C VAL A 90 13.91 3.17 -13.96
N LEU A 91 13.90 2.73 -15.21
CA LEU A 91 12.83 3.09 -16.15
C LEU A 91 11.48 2.51 -15.71
N SER A 92 11.47 1.24 -15.30
CA SER A 92 10.24 0.56 -14.91
C SER A 92 9.57 1.21 -13.69
N ILE A 93 10.35 1.58 -12.65
CA ILE A 93 9.82 2.22 -11.46
C ILE A 93 9.47 3.69 -11.70
N ALA A 94 10.27 4.41 -12.50
CA ALA A 94 10.01 5.82 -12.80
C ALA A 94 8.69 5.98 -13.56
N VAL A 95 8.48 5.19 -14.63
CA VAL A 95 7.23 5.25 -15.41
C VAL A 95 6.03 4.82 -14.57
N ALA A 96 6.14 3.74 -13.79
CA ALA A 96 5.05 3.29 -12.92
C ALA A 96 4.70 4.35 -11.86
N THR A 97 5.69 5.03 -11.29
CA THR A 97 5.50 6.10 -10.31
C THR A 97 4.90 7.35 -10.95
N LEU A 98 5.38 7.77 -12.11
CA LEU A 98 4.81 8.91 -12.85
C LEU A 98 3.35 8.65 -13.23
N LEU A 99 3.04 7.43 -13.68
CA LEU A 99 1.66 7.06 -14.00
C LEU A 99 0.79 7.06 -12.73
N TRP A 100 1.30 6.58 -11.58
CA TRP A 100 0.59 6.66 -10.32
C TRP A 100 0.26 8.11 -9.95
N PHE A 101 1.22 9.04 -10.05
CA PHE A 101 0.99 10.47 -9.80
C PHE A 101 -0.01 11.07 -10.79
N GLY A 102 0.06 10.69 -12.08
CA GLY A 102 -0.89 11.13 -13.10
C GLY A 102 -2.33 10.68 -12.76
N VAL A 103 -2.52 9.41 -12.40
CA VAL A 103 -3.81 8.90 -11.95
C VAL A 103 -4.26 9.60 -10.67
N ALA A 104 -3.40 9.76 -9.68
CA ALA A 104 -3.70 10.46 -8.43
C ALA A 104 -4.14 11.92 -8.67
N ALA A 105 -3.52 12.61 -9.63
CA ALA A 105 -3.92 13.96 -10.03
C ALA A 105 -5.33 13.97 -10.66
N VAL A 106 -5.63 13.01 -11.53
CA VAL A 106 -6.98 12.88 -12.13
C VAL A 106 -8.04 12.56 -11.08
N LEU A 107 -7.72 11.69 -10.10
CA LEU A 107 -8.64 11.36 -9.02
C LEU A 107 -9.05 12.59 -8.19
N ARG A 108 -8.22 13.62 -8.11
CA ARG A 108 -8.54 14.87 -7.40
C ARG A 108 -9.55 15.76 -8.13
N LEU A 109 -9.81 15.52 -9.41
CA LEU A 109 -10.75 16.29 -10.23
C LEU A 109 -12.19 15.81 -10.07
N VAL A 110 -12.41 14.71 -9.37
CA VAL A 110 -13.71 14.06 -9.20
C VAL A 110 -14.09 14.01 -7.73
N GLU A 111 -15.35 14.29 -7.43
CA GLU A 111 -15.90 14.04 -6.10
C GLU A 111 -16.24 12.57 -5.93
N TRP A 112 -15.56 11.95 -4.96
CA TRP A 112 -15.67 10.52 -4.71
C TRP A 112 -16.60 10.23 -3.52
N THR A 113 -17.49 9.28 -3.74
CA THR A 113 -18.22 8.59 -2.66
C THR A 113 -17.62 7.21 -2.43
N ALA A 114 -17.96 6.58 -1.31
CA ALA A 114 -17.53 5.20 -1.05
C ALA A 114 -17.98 4.24 -2.16
N ALA A 115 -19.21 4.40 -2.69
CA ALA A 115 -19.75 3.57 -3.77
C ALA A 115 -18.96 3.74 -5.08
N THR A 116 -18.70 4.99 -5.52
CA THR A 116 -17.97 5.26 -6.76
C THR A 116 -16.52 4.81 -6.67
N ALA A 117 -15.88 4.96 -5.51
CA ALA A 117 -14.53 4.45 -5.27
C ALA A 117 -14.46 2.91 -5.30
N LEU A 118 -15.48 2.21 -4.78
CA LEU A 118 -15.57 0.75 -4.91
C LEU A 118 -15.76 0.32 -6.36
N VAL A 119 -16.65 0.98 -7.11
CA VAL A 119 -16.86 0.69 -8.54
C VAL A 119 -15.57 0.90 -9.33
N LEU A 120 -14.83 1.99 -9.07
CA LEU A 120 -13.52 2.21 -9.69
C LEU A 120 -12.58 1.03 -9.43
N ASN A 121 -12.47 0.59 -8.17
CA ASN A 121 -11.63 -0.56 -7.82
C ASN A 121 -12.11 -1.84 -8.53
N ALA A 122 -13.40 -2.12 -8.53
CA ALA A 122 -13.95 -3.30 -9.20
C ALA A 122 -13.59 -3.31 -10.70
N VAL A 123 -13.76 -2.18 -11.39
CA VAL A 123 -13.40 -2.02 -12.80
C VAL A 123 -11.90 -2.21 -13.00
N VAL A 124 -11.07 -1.50 -12.24
CA VAL A 124 -9.62 -1.58 -12.41
C VAL A 124 -9.10 -2.99 -12.12
N PHE A 125 -9.56 -3.64 -11.05
CA PHE A 125 -9.13 -5.01 -10.74
C PHE A 125 -9.67 -6.05 -11.73
N ALA A 126 -10.84 -5.84 -12.34
CA ALA A 126 -11.34 -6.70 -13.40
C ALA A 126 -10.39 -6.76 -14.61
N PHE A 127 -9.65 -5.68 -14.87
CA PHE A 127 -8.63 -5.64 -15.91
C PHE A 127 -7.22 -6.00 -15.40
N THR A 128 -6.79 -5.44 -14.27
CA THR A 128 -5.41 -5.58 -13.83
C THR A 128 -5.08 -6.99 -13.34
N ILE A 129 -6.02 -7.71 -12.72
CA ILE A 129 -5.79 -9.08 -12.24
C ILE A 129 -5.57 -10.06 -13.41
N PRO A 130 -6.44 -10.12 -14.46
CA PRO A 130 -6.19 -10.99 -15.61
C PRO A 130 -4.95 -10.59 -16.39
N LEU A 131 -4.73 -9.28 -16.61
CA LEU A 131 -3.57 -8.80 -17.35
C LEU A 131 -2.24 -9.09 -16.61
N SER A 132 -2.25 -9.08 -15.28
CA SER A 132 -1.07 -9.42 -14.48
C SER A 132 -0.83 -10.93 -14.39
N ALA A 133 -1.84 -11.76 -14.64
CA ALA A 133 -1.72 -13.21 -14.53
C ALA A 133 -0.61 -13.80 -15.41
N ARG A 134 -0.40 -13.22 -16.60
CA ARG A 134 0.68 -13.60 -17.52
C ARG A 134 2.11 -13.42 -17.00
N TYR A 135 2.27 -12.67 -15.91
CA TYR A 135 3.59 -12.41 -15.30
C TYR A 135 3.84 -13.28 -14.06
N ARG A 136 2.92 -14.18 -13.68
CA ARG A 136 3.02 -14.98 -12.45
C ARG A 136 3.96 -16.16 -12.55
N ASP A 137 4.22 -16.66 -13.76
CA ASP A 137 4.92 -17.95 -13.98
C ASP A 137 6.45 -17.83 -13.92
N ALA A 138 6.98 -16.62 -13.70
CA ALA A 138 8.41 -16.49 -13.55
C ALA A 138 8.87 -17.12 -12.23
N ALA A 139 9.72 -18.14 -12.34
CA ALA A 139 10.34 -18.77 -11.19
C ALA A 139 11.16 -17.75 -10.42
N VAL A 140 10.80 -17.49 -9.17
CA VAL A 140 11.62 -16.73 -8.22
C VAL A 140 12.56 -17.73 -7.56
N PRO A 141 13.86 -17.74 -7.91
CA PRO A 141 14.79 -18.71 -7.31
C PRO A 141 14.81 -18.50 -5.79
N ARG A 142 14.55 -19.55 -5.01
CA ARG A 142 14.50 -19.47 -3.53
C ARG A 142 15.77 -18.87 -2.91
N ASN A 143 16.91 -19.02 -3.57
CA ASN A 143 18.19 -18.52 -3.09
C ASN A 143 18.55 -17.08 -3.57
N SER A 144 17.80 -16.50 -4.50
CA SER A 144 18.10 -15.17 -5.04
C SER A 144 17.68 -14.01 -4.13
N VAL A 145 16.82 -14.28 -3.15
CA VAL A 145 16.37 -13.28 -2.17
C VAL A 145 17.16 -13.44 -0.86
N ARG A 146 18.49 -13.54 -0.96
CA ARG A 146 19.33 -13.45 0.23
C ARG A 146 19.16 -12.05 0.85
N ARG A 147 18.65 -12.00 2.06
CA ARG A 147 18.45 -10.76 2.81
C ARG A 147 19.78 -10.06 3.07
N THR A 148 19.76 -8.77 2.86
CA THR A 148 20.84 -7.89 3.31
C THR A 148 20.37 -7.17 4.57
N ARG A 149 21.26 -6.89 5.49
CA ARG A 149 21.00 -6.11 6.72
C ARG A 149 20.37 -4.73 6.45
N TYR A 150 20.44 -4.25 5.21
CA TYR A 150 19.90 -2.95 4.79
C TYR A 150 18.46 -3.00 4.27
N ASP A 151 17.88 -4.18 4.02
CA ASP A 151 16.55 -4.30 3.40
C ASP A 151 15.44 -3.75 4.31
N ILE A 152 15.48 -4.06 5.61
CA ILE A 152 14.51 -3.55 6.58
C ILE A 152 14.72 -2.05 6.84
N PRO A 153 15.95 -1.55 7.14
CA PRO A 153 16.19 -0.12 7.30
C PRO A 153 15.76 0.72 6.10
N LEU A 154 16.03 0.26 4.88
CA LEU A 154 15.64 0.98 3.66
C LEU A 154 14.11 1.12 3.53
N ARG A 155 13.37 0.03 3.78
CA ARG A 155 11.90 0.06 3.77
C ARG A 155 11.36 0.97 4.87
N ALA A 156 11.92 0.88 6.06
CA ALA A 156 11.51 1.70 7.19
C ALA A 156 11.76 3.20 6.92
N ALA A 157 12.93 3.54 6.40
CA ALA A 157 13.28 4.93 6.05
C ALA A 157 12.37 5.48 4.94
N ALA A 158 12.13 4.70 3.88
CA ALA A 158 11.27 5.11 2.78
C ALA A 158 9.81 5.29 3.24
N ALA A 159 9.28 4.38 4.05
CA ALA A 159 7.94 4.52 4.61
C ALA A 159 7.84 5.70 5.58
N ALA A 160 8.83 5.89 6.45
CA ALA A 160 8.89 7.03 7.37
C ALA A 160 8.91 8.37 6.64
N LEU A 161 9.64 8.45 5.53
CA LEU A 161 9.67 9.65 4.69
C LEU A 161 8.27 9.96 4.11
N VAL A 162 7.60 8.96 3.53
CA VAL A 162 6.24 9.16 2.99
C VAL A 162 5.28 9.59 4.08
N VAL A 163 5.30 8.92 5.24
CA VAL A 163 4.42 9.28 6.36
C VAL A 163 4.71 10.69 6.84
N ALA A 164 5.97 11.08 7.03
CA ALA A 164 6.34 12.43 7.44
C ALA A 164 5.84 13.49 6.44
N VAL A 165 6.01 13.25 5.14
CA VAL A 165 5.53 14.16 4.10
C VAL A 165 4.01 14.26 4.11
N VAL A 166 3.29 13.13 4.12
CA VAL A 166 1.82 13.13 4.06
C VAL A 166 1.21 13.77 5.30
N THR A 167 1.69 13.42 6.49
CA THR A 167 1.13 13.96 7.73
C THR A 167 1.45 15.44 7.91
N THR A 168 2.65 15.89 7.53
CA THR A 168 2.98 17.32 7.56
C THR A 168 2.14 18.12 6.56
N ALA A 169 1.92 17.57 5.37
CA ALA A 169 1.12 18.21 4.34
C ALA A 169 -0.40 18.13 4.59
N SER A 170 -0.88 17.19 5.43
CA SER A 170 -2.31 16.89 5.62
C SER A 170 -3.15 18.12 5.99
N HIS A 171 -2.58 19.05 6.74
CA HIS A 171 -3.24 20.29 7.13
C HIS A 171 -3.53 21.24 5.95
N TRP A 172 -2.77 21.11 4.85
CA TRP A 172 -2.91 21.99 3.67
C TRP A 172 -3.60 21.30 2.49
N ILE A 173 -3.37 19.98 2.33
CA ILE A 173 -3.87 19.23 1.16
C ILE A 173 -5.28 18.68 1.35
N GLY A 174 -5.78 18.67 2.60
CA GLY A 174 -7.10 18.17 2.97
C GLY A 174 -7.17 16.64 3.09
N SER A 175 -8.32 16.15 3.57
CA SER A 175 -8.52 14.74 3.93
C SER A 175 -8.40 13.79 2.72
N PHE A 176 -9.05 14.09 1.61
CA PHE A 176 -9.02 13.22 0.43
C PHE A 176 -7.60 13.01 -0.10
N ALA A 177 -6.85 14.10 -0.28
CA ALA A 177 -5.47 14.01 -0.77
C ALA A 177 -4.55 13.32 0.24
N SER A 178 -4.73 13.55 1.54
CA SER A 178 -4.01 12.81 2.60
C SER A 178 -4.25 11.31 2.49
N GLY A 179 -5.49 10.90 2.24
CA GLY A 179 -5.85 9.51 1.99
C GLY A 179 -5.21 8.95 0.71
N VAL A 180 -5.22 9.70 -0.39
CA VAL A 180 -4.57 9.30 -1.65
C VAL A 180 -3.08 9.02 -1.42
N PHE A 181 -2.37 9.95 -0.78
CA PHE A 181 -0.93 9.79 -0.54
C PHE A 181 -0.60 8.76 0.53
N ALA A 182 -1.51 8.48 1.48
CA ALA A 182 -1.33 7.43 2.48
C ALA A 182 -1.13 6.03 1.88
N VAL A 183 -1.71 5.78 0.71
CA VAL A 183 -1.55 4.50 -0.01
C VAL A 183 -0.53 4.57 -1.16
N PHE A 184 0.34 5.59 -1.16
CA PHE A 184 1.46 5.62 -2.10
C PHE A 184 2.20 4.28 -2.05
N PRO A 185 2.51 3.64 -3.21
CA PRO A 185 3.00 2.26 -3.26
C PRO A 185 4.46 2.11 -2.84
N ILE A 186 4.87 2.77 -1.74
CA ILE A 186 6.26 2.80 -1.28
C ILE A 186 6.76 1.39 -0.89
N VAL A 187 5.89 0.57 -0.30
CA VAL A 187 6.25 -0.80 0.08
C VAL A 187 6.48 -1.66 -1.16
N LEU A 188 5.63 -1.54 -2.18
CA LEU A 188 5.81 -2.23 -3.45
C LEU A 188 7.06 -1.72 -4.18
N ALA A 189 7.27 -0.40 -4.19
CA ALA A 189 8.43 0.23 -4.80
C ALA A 189 9.74 -0.22 -4.13
N THR A 190 9.84 -0.20 -2.81
CA THR A 190 11.03 -0.67 -2.08
C THR A 190 11.25 -2.16 -2.27
N PHE A 191 10.17 -2.94 -2.35
CA PHE A 191 10.26 -4.37 -2.60
C PHE A 191 10.90 -4.65 -3.98
N VAL A 192 10.44 -3.99 -5.03
CA VAL A 192 11.01 -4.20 -6.38
C VAL A 192 12.43 -3.66 -6.50
N VAL A 193 12.78 -2.58 -5.78
CA VAL A 193 14.15 -2.06 -5.70
C VAL A 193 15.12 -3.11 -5.12
N ILE A 194 14.64 -3.94 -4.20
CA ILE A 194 15.43 -5.01 -3.59
C ILE A 194 15.47 -6.25 -4.48
N VAL A 195 14.33 -6.67 -5.04
CA VAL A 195 14.20 -7.95 -5.76
C VAL A 195 14.73 -7.86 -7.20
N HIS A 196 14.44 -6.77 -7.92
CA HIS A 196 14.81 -6.66 -9.33
C HIS A 196 16.32 -6.80 -9.59
N PRO A 197 17.24 -6.16 -8.84
CA PRO A 197 18.68 -6.34 -9.06
C PRO A 197 19.18 -7.74 -8.70
N ARG A 198 18.49 -8.45 -7.79
CA ARG A 198 18.91 -9.76 -7.25
C ARG A 198 18.35 -10.94 -8.02
N ALA A 199 17.11 -10.85 -8.44
CA ALA A 199 16.36 -11.95 -9.05
C ALA A 199 15.90 -11.65 -10.49
N GLY A 200 16.19 -10.43 -10.96
CA GLY A 200 15.78 -9.96 -12.29
C GLY A 200 14.36 -9.39 -12.34
N GLY A 201 14.08 -8.66 -13.43
CA GLY A 201 12.80 -7.98 -13.61
C GLY A 201 11.59 -8.91 -13.68
N LYS A 202 11.75 -10.10 -14.30
CA LYS A 202 10.67 -11.10 -14.37
C LYS A 202 10.25 -11.62 -13.01
N ALA A 203 11.21 -11.86 -12.11
CA ALA A 203 10.92 -12.30 -10.75
C ALA A 203 10.22 -11.19 -9.93
N ALA A 204 10.68 -9.95 -10.04
CA ALA A 204 10.04 -8.79 -9.42
C ALA A 204 8.62 -8.58 -9.94
N ALA A 205 8.40 -8.72 -11.25
CA ALA A 205 7.08 -8.65 -11.88
C ALA A 205 6.13 -9.75 -11.37
N ALA A 206 6.63 -10.99 -11.23
CA ALA A 206 5.83 -12.11 -10.71
C ALA A 206 5.32 -11.82 -9.29
N VAL A 207 6.14 -11.23 -8.44
CA VAL A 207 5.72 -10.86 -7.08
C VAL A 207 4.59 -9.84 -7.11
N LEU A 208 4.73 -8.76 -7.91
CA LEU A 208 3.67 -7.76 -8.02
C LEU A 208 2.38 -8.34 -8.62
N ALA A 209 2.50 -9.24 -9.58
CA ALA A 209 1.35 -9.93 -10.16
C ALA A 209 0.63 -10.83 -9.13
N HIS A 210 1.34 -11.42 -8.19
CA HIS A 210 0.75 -12.21 -7.11
C HIS A 210 0.08 -11.36 -6.03
N VAL A 211 0.52 -10.13 -5.83
CA VAL A 211 -0.06 -9.20 -4.85
C VAL A 211 -1.40 -8.61 -5.33
N GLN A 212 -1.63 -8.51 -6.64
CA GLN A 212 -2.83 -7.89 -7.22
C GLN A 212 -4.16 -8.35 -6.58
N PRO A 213 -4.45 -9.66 -6.43
CA PRO A 213 -5.70 -10.10 -5.80
C PRO A 213 -5.82 -9.69 -4.32
N ALA A 214 -4.68 -9.59 -3.61
CA ALA A 214 -4.68 -9.21 -2.20
C ALA A 214 -5.01 -7.71 -2.03
N LEU A 215 -4.63 -6.85 -2.98
CA LEU A 215 -4.94 -5.43 -2.98
C LEU A 215 -6.46 -5.15 -3.00
N VAL A 216 -7.30 -6.09 -3.44
CA VAL A 216 -8.77 -5.96 -3.40
C VAL A 216 -9.30 -5.86 -1.95
N GLY A 217 -8.60 -6.43 -0.98
CA GLY A 217 -8.97 -6.32 0.42
C GLY A 217 -8.82 -4.91 1.00
N LEU A 218 -7.96 -4.07 0.43
CA LEU A 218 -7.70 -2.72 0.93
C LEU A 218 -8.91 -1.79 0.84
N PRO A 219 -9.58 -1.63 -0.32
CA PRO A 219 -10.77 -0.78 -0.39
C PRO A 219 -11.89 -1.29 0.51
N LEU A 220 -12.01 -2.60 0.74
CA LEU A 220 -12.96 -3.15 1.71
C LEU A 220 -12.61 -2.77 3.15
N GLY A 221 -11.32 -2.82 3.51
CA GLY A 221 -10.84 -2.36 4.80
C GLY A 221 -11.05 -0.85 5.02
N PHE A 222 -10.75 -0.02 4.02
CA PHE A 222 -10.99 1.42 4.08
C PHE A 222 -12.48 1.77 4.10
N LEU A 223 -13.33 0.97 3.45
CA LEU A 223 -14.78 1.10 3.56
C LEU A 223 -15.23 0.93 5.03
N GLY A 224 -14.68 -0.08 5.72
CA GLY A 224 -14.91 -0.28 7.15
C GLY A 224 -14.47 0.94 7.97
N VAL A 225 -13.28 1.48 7.71
CA VAL A 225 -12.79 2.70 8.38
C VAL A 225 -13.74 3.88 8.12
N HIS A 226 -14.14 4.10 6.88
CA HIS A 226 -15.01 5.20 6.50
C HIS A 226 -16.32 5.24 7.30
N TYR A 227 -17.02 4.10 7.36
CA TYR A 227 -18.32 4.04 8.02
C TYR A 227 -18.22 3.90 9.56
N LEU A 228 -17.20 3.25 10.06
CA LEU A 228 -17.12 2.94 11.50
C LEU A 228 -16.40 4.01 12.31
N ALA A 229 -15.56 4.86 11.71
CA ALA A 229 -14.77 5.85 12.44
C ALA A 229 -15.63 6.81 13.29
N GLY A 230 -16.80 7.20 12.78
CA GLY A 230 -17.73 8.06 13.51
C GLY A 230 -18.61 7.33 14.57
N TRP A 231 -18.73 6.00 14.48
CA TRP A 231 -19.65 5.23 15.34
C TRP A 231 -18.94 4.59 16.53
N ILE A 232 -17.84 3.88 16.28
CA ILE A 232 -17.11 3.13 17.28
C ILE A 232 -15.75 3.75 17.62
N GLY A 233 -15.47 4.92 17.01
CA GLY A 233 -14.19 5.61 17.15
C GLY A 233 -13.12 5.10 16.21
N VAL A 234 -12.11 5.94 15.97
CA VAL A 234 -11.09 5.73 14.93
C VAL A 234 -10.26 4.48 15.18
N TRP A 235 -9.87 4.21 16.41
CA TRP A 235 -9.02 3.06 16.76
C TRP A 235 -9.70 1.71 16.50
N TRP A 236 -10.97 1.58 16.87
CA TRP A 236 -11.75 0.38 16.61
C TRP A 236 -12.08 0.23 15.13
N SER A 237 -12.28 1.34 14.41
CA SER A 237 -12.47 1.29 12.96
C SER A 237 -11.22 0.79 12.23
N PHE A 238 -10.02 1.13 12.70
CA PHE A 238 -8.77 0.58 12.16
C PHE A 238 -8.65 -0.93 12.43
N ALA A 239 -8.98 -1.37 13.63
CA ALA A 239 -9.00 -2.79 13.97
C ALA A 239 -9.98 -3.57 13.06
N ALA A 240 -11.17 -3.02 12.84
CA ALA A 240 -12.19 -3.59 11.95
C ALA A 240 -11.71 -3.61 10.48
N GLY A 241 -11.16 -2.49 9.98
CA GLY A 241 -10.62 -2.41 8.61
C GLY A 241 -9.47 -3.39 8.39
N LEU A 242 -8.58 -3.55 9.37
CA LEU A 242 -7.53 -4.55 9.32
C LEU A 242 -8.10 -5.97 9.30
N ALA A 243 -9.07 -6.26 10.16
CA ALA A 243 -9.73 -7.58 10.21
C ALA A 243 -10.41 -7.92 8.87
N ILE A 244 -11.09 -6.96 8.24
CA ILE A 244 -11.70 -7.13 6.90
C ILE A 244 -10.63 -7.46 5.86
N THR A 245 -9.52 -6.72 5.83
CA THR A 245 -8.41 -6.96 4.89
C THR A 245 -7.76 -8.32 5.12
N MET A 246 -7.59 -8.73 6.37
CA MET A 246 -7.08 -10.05 6.73
C MET A 246 -8.04 -11.17 6.35
N ALA A 247 -9.35 -10.98 6.57
CA ALA A 247 -10.38 -11.93 6.17
C ALA A 247 -10.36 -12.16 4.66
N TRP A 248 -10.26 -11.10 3.85
CA TRP A 248 -10.08 -11.22 2.40
C TRP A 248 -8.86 -12.05 2.03
N SER A 249 -7.73 -11.77 2.67
CA SER A 249 -6.50 -12.52 2.45
C SER A 249 -6.65 -13.99 2.83
N ALA A 250 -7.34 -14.29 3.93
CA ALA A 250 -7.63 -15.68 4.35
C ALA A 250 -8.52 -16.41 3.33
N VAL A 251 -9.55 -15.74 2.78
CA VAL A 251 -10.40 -16.29 1.71
C VAL A 251 -9.55 -16.66 0.49
N LEU A 252 -8.66 -15.76 0.04
CA LEU A 252 -7.77 -16.06 -1.09
C LEU A 252 -6.86 -17.26 -0.81
N TRP A 253 -6.37 -17.38 0.41
CA TRP A 253 -5.54 -18.53 0.80
C TRP A 253 -6.33 -19.84 0.79
N LEU A 254 -7.55 -19.85 1.34
CA LEU A 254 -8.45 -21.01 1.33
C LEU A 254 -8.78 -21.47 -0.09
N VAL A 255 -9.13 -20.53 -0.98
CA VAL A 255 -9.43 -20.81 -2.40
C VAL A 255 -8.22 -21.41 -3.11
N ARG A 256 -7.01 -20.91 -2.85
CA ARG A 256 -5.79 -21.51 -3.43
C ARG A 256 -5.55 -22.92 -2.91
N ARG A 257 -5.72 -23.13 -1.61
CA ARG A 257 -5.52 -24.44 -0.98
C ARG A 257 -6.50 -25.49 -1.48
N SER A 258 -7.76 -25.13 -1.70
CA SER A 258 -8.77 -26.05 -2.25
C SER A 258 -8.45 -26.47 -3.69
N ARG A 259 -7.99 -25.54 -4.54
CA ARG A 259 -7.60 -25.85 -5.91
C ARG A 259 -6.40 -26.81 -6.00
N LEU A 260 -5.43 -26.70 -5.09
CA LEU A 260 -4.27 -27.60 -5.04
C LEU A 260 -4.59 -29.00 -4.52
N ARG A 261 -5.76 -29.21 -3.90
CA ARG A 261 -6.22 -30.54 -3.46
C ARG A 261 -7.02 -31.29 -4.52
N ILE A 262 -7.48 -30.59 -5.54
CA ILE A 262 -8.34 -31.13 -6.62
C ILE A 262 -7.51 -31.43 -7.89
N ALA A 263 -6.32 -30.81 -8.01
CA ALA A 263 -5.35 -31.06 -9.08
C ALA A 263 -4.32 -32.10 -8.67
#